data_4bfa5b8c62ef2ed4959737ee53bb0124
#
_entry.id   4bfa5b8c62ef2ed4959737ee53bb0124
#
_cell.length_a   1.000
_cell.length_b   1.000
_cell.length_c   1.000
_cell.angle_alpha   90.00
_cell.angle_beta   90.00
_cell.angle_gamma   90.00
#
_symmetry.space_group_name_H-M   'P 1'
#
loop_
_entity.id
_entity.type
_entity.pdbx_description
1 polymer ?
#
loop_
_entity_poly.entity_id
_entity_poly.type
_entity_poly.pdbx_seq_one_letter_code
_entity_poly.pdbx_strand_id
1 'polypeptide(L)'
;MYLFIRDAIDHIVIIKPTTVKNIVLCTYMFSLFSVLLKKAARFPATIAAPTPRSRRIIVKSSANGSFITYIMIMNMFKTSEVIEIFLNYDISKSKDESKYEISELEGITNTSFVVSVDNKKFVLRIPGNNPDVINRLSEKHNSTKALEYGLTIPYLIFDENTGIKISRYFDIYTYKASDFKNENMRNNAFNVLNKLHNSDLVFQNNFSPLRIFQEIADTSNSIENEAKEVGFKIVKKLNEIGISNHPCHQDLYSGNFILYNDETYLIDWEYSSMGDKYFDFADLFWQNEFDFDKNLRKEALDEIGISKKDEIEKFEIFEILSMITWGLWALKRSPNDNDGQVALSKAIKLCKDKKL
;
A
#
# COMPACT_ATOMS: atom_id res chain seq x y z
N MET A 1 9.75 -5.36 -12.64
CA MET A 1 9.82 -6.74 -13.17
C MET A 1 9.25 -7.78 -12.22
N TYR A 2 9.42 -7.63 -10.91
CA TYR A 2 8.78 -8.51 -9.91
C TYR A 2 7.26 -8.26 -9.78
N LEU A 3 6.81 -7.00 -9.82
CA LEU A 3 5.37 -6.67 -9.85
C LEU A 3 4.68 -7.19 -11.12
N PHE A 4 5.28 -6.99 -12.30
CA PHE A 4 4.72 -7.53 -13.56
C PHE A 4 4.63 -9.07 -13.59
N ILE A 5 5.52 -9.75 -12.86
CA ILE A 5 5.45 -11.21 -12.69
C ILE A 5 4.36 -11.58 -11.68
N ARG A 6 4.12 -10.76 -10.65
CA ARG A 6 3.07 -10.96 -9.65
C ARG A 6 1.68 -10.83 -10.28
N ASP A 7 1.42 -9.75 -11.02
CA ASP A 7 0.14 -9.54 -11.72
C ASP A 7 -0.16 -10.61 -12.79
N ALA A 8 0.90 -11.17 -13.43
CA ALA A 8 0.73 -12.25 -14.39
C ALA A 8 0.48 -13.63 -13.73
N ILE A 9 0.84 -13.79 -12.45
CA ILE A 9 0.74 -15.05 -11.72
C ILE A 9 -0.61 -15.18 -11.01
N ASP A 10 -1.15 -14.10 -10.48
CA ASP A 10 -2.45 -14.09 -9.78
C ASP A 10 -3.62 -14.44 -10.71
N HIS A 11 -3.39 -14.45 -12.03
CA HIS A 11 -4.35 -14.84 -13.05
C HIS A 11 -4.10 -16.20 -13.75
N ILE A 12 -3.10 -16.98 -13.32
CA ILE A 12 -2.88 -18.32 -13.88
C ILE A 12 -3.82 -19.33 -13.19
N VAL A 13 -5.07 -19.33 -13.61
CA VAL A 13 -5.97 -20.46 -13.38
C VAL A 13 -5.50 -21.61 -14.27
N ILE A 14 -5.10 -22.74 -13.69
CA ILE A 14 -4.84 -23.97 -14.44
C ILE A 14 -6.19 -24.51 -14.92
N ILE A 15 -6.63 -24.05 -16.07
CA ILE A 15 -7.79 -24.59 -16.76
C ILE A 15 -7.33 -25.87 -17.43
N LYS A 16 -7.87 -27.01 -17.02
CA LYS A 16 -7.73 -28.23 -17.83
C LYS A 16 -8.34 -27.94 -19.21
N PRO A 17 -7.60 -28.12 -20.31
CA PRO A 17 -8.08 -27.72 -21.63
C PRO A 17 -9.24 -28.63 -22.04
N THR A 18 -10.46 -28.14 -21.95
CA THR A 18 -11.67 -28.86 -22.39
C THR A 18 -12.36 -28.19 -23.58
N THR A 19 -11.90 -27.01 -24.02
CA THR A 19 -12.46 -26.30 -25.18
C THR A 19 -11.39 -25.54 -25.96
N VAL A 20 -11.60 -25.37 -27.28
CA VAL A 20 -10.69 -24.70 -28.23
C VAL A 20 -10.39 -23.24 -27.81
N LYS A 21 -11.35 -22.52 -27.20
CA LYS A 21 -11.15 -21.17 -26.69
C LYS A 21 -10.11 -21.12 -25.58
N ASN A 22 -10.08 -22.11 -24.70
CA ASN A 22 -9.13 -22.16 -23.59
C ASN A 22 -7.71 -22.49 -24.10
N ILE A 23 -7.58 -23.24 -25.19
CA ILE A 23 -6.29 -23.53 -25.81
C ILE A 23 -5.67 -22.27 -26.42
N VAL A 24 -6.47 -21.42 -27.07
CA VAL A 24 -6.00 -20.14 -27.66
C VAL A 24 -5.56 -19.17 -26.57
N LEU A 25 -6.30 -19.07 -25.48
CA LEU A 25 -5.95 -18.23 -24.33
C LEU A 25 -4.66 -18.70 -23.65
N CYS A 26 -4.52 -20.02 -23.43
CA CYS A 26 -3.29 -20.62 -22.93
C CYS A 26 -2.10 -20.36 -23.86
N THR A 27 -2.28 -20.46 -25.16
CA THR A 27 -1.21 -20.24 -26.14
C THR A 27 -0.78 -18.78 -26.18
N TYR A 28 -1.71 -17.82 -26.03
CA TYR A 28 -1.41 -16.39 -25.98
C TYR A 28 -0.68 -16.02 -24.67
N MET A 29 -1.13 -16.53 -23.53
CA MET A 29 -0.48 -16.40 -22.23
C MET A 29 0.91 -17.05 -22.24
N PHE A 30 1.08 -18.22 -22.85
CA PHE A 30 2.39 -18.87 -23.00
C PHE A 30 3.34 -18.06 -23.90
N SER A 31 2.84 -17.41 -24.94
CA SER A 31 3.63 -16.54 -25.82
C SER A 31 4.10 -15.27 -25.07
N LEU A 32 3.21 -14.61 -24.33
CA LEU A 32 3.55 -13.46 -23.50
C LEU A 32 4.55 -13.82 -22.40
N PHE A 33 4.33 -14.96 -21.74
CA PHE A 33 5.19 -15.52 -20.71
C PHE A 33 6.58 -15.90 -21.26
N SER A 34 6.65 -16.48 -22.48
CA SER A 34 7.91 -16.80 -23.15
C SER A 34 8.75 -15.56 -23.48
N VAL A 35 8.10 -14.43 -23.82
CA VAL A 35 8.78 -13.15 -24.06
C VAL A 35 9.33 -12.56 -22.75
N LEU A 36 8.58 -12.64 -21.67
CA LEU A 36 9.00 -12.20 -20.33
C LEU A 36 10.16 -13.05 -19.80
N LEU A 37 10.11 -14.38 -20.01
CA LEU A 37 11.16 -15.29 -19.58
C LEU A 37 12.47 -15.12 -20.37
N LYS A 38 12.41 -14.80 -21.67
CA LYS A 38 13.62 -14.46 -22.46
C LYS A 38 14.32 -13.19 -21.95
N LYS A 39 13.59 -12.26 -21.32
CA LYS A 39 14.17 -11.09 -20.65
C LYS A 39 14.75 -11.44 -19.27
N ALA A 40 14.12 -12.37 -18.53
CA ALA A 40 14.57 -12.79 -17.20
C ALA A 40 15.83 -13.67 -17.20
N ALA A 41 16.05 -14.47 -18.26
CA ALA A 41 17.19 -15.40 -18.38
C ALA A 41 18.58 -14.70 -18.48
N ARG A 42 18.65 -13.37 -18.44
CA ARG A 42 19.93 -12.62 -18.49
C ARG A 42 20.55 -12.33 -17.13
N PHE A 43 19.95 -12.75 -16.01
CA PHE A 43 20.45 -12.48 -14.66
C PHE A 43 20.63 -13.78 -13.85
N PRO A 44 21.72 -13.93 -13.06
CA PRO A 44 21.91 -15.08 -12.18
C PRO A 44 20.88 -15.02 -11.03
N ALA A 45 20.03 -16.02 -10.93
CA ALA A 45 19.05 -16.14 -9.87
C ALA A 45 19.70 -16.76 -8.62
N THR A 46 19.77 -16.01 -7.53
CA THR A 46 20.09 -16.55 -6.21
C THR A 46 18.83 -17.17 -5.62
N ILE A 47 18.88 -18.49 -5.36
CA ILE A 47 17.74 -19.23 -4.81
C ILE A 47 17.76 -19.08 -3.28
N ALA A 48 16.77 -18.37 -2.72
CA ALA A 48 16.52 -18.38 -1.29
C ALA A 48 15.89 -19.73 -0.86
N ALA A 49 16.26 -20.23 0.32
CA ALA A 49 15.66 -21.43 0.88
C ALA A 49 14.16 -21.23 1.13
N PRO A 50 13.31 -22.23 0.82
CA PRO A 50 11.86 -22.09 0.98
C PRO A 50 11.47 -21.98 2.46
N THR A 51 10.62 -21.00 2.77
CA THR A 51 10.00 -20.90 4.10
C THR A 51 8.88 -21.95 4.27
N PRO A 52 8.47 -22.29 5.50
CA PRO A 52 7.38 -23.25 5.76
C PRO A 52 6.03 -22.88 5.11
N ARG A 53 5.84 -21.60 4.77
CA ARG A 53 4.60 -21.05 4.17
C ARG A 53 4.61 -21.02 2.65
N SER A 54 5.66 -21.53 1.99
CA SER A 54 5.79 -21.46 0.53
C SER A 54 5.47 -22.79 -0.16
N ARG A 55 4.65 -22.77 -1.23
CA ARG A 55 4.47 -23.89 -2.14
C ARG A 55 5.34 -23.69 -3.37
N ARG A 56 6.00 -24.76 -3.81
CA ARG A 56 6.76 -24.79 -5.06
C ARG A 56 5.83 -25.17 -6.21
N ILE A 57 5.68 -24.27 -7.17
CA ILE A 57 5.05 -24.58 -8.44
C ILE A 57 6.18 -24.80 -9.46
N ILE A 58 6.27 -26.01 -10.00
CA ILE A 58 7.29 -26.35 -11.00
C ILE A 58 6.65 -26.12 -12.37
N VAL A 59 7.11 -25.10 -13.09
CA VAL A 59 6.75 -24.86 -14.48
C VAL A 59 7.88 -25.39 -15.36
N LYS A 60 7.60 -26.41 -16.17
CA LYS A 60 8.56 -26.92 -17.15
C LYS A 60 8.24 -26.31 -18.51
N SER A 61 9.20 -25.65 -19.10
CA SER A 61 9.13 -25.13 -20.47
C SER A 61 10.25 -25.77 -21.30
N SER A 62 9.95 -26.14 -22.51
CA SER A 62 10.92 -26.65 -23.48
C SER A 62 11.17 -25.60 -24.56
N ALA A 63 12.40 -25.14 -24.67
CA ALA A 63 12.85 -24.29 -25.77
C ALA A 63 14.19 -24.83 -26.30
N ASN A 64 14.28 -25.06 -27.62
CA ASN A 64 15.48 -25.54 -28.29
C ASN A 64 16.06 -26.87 -27.73
N GLY A 65 15.19 -27.83 -27.36
CA GLY A 65 15.62 -29.12 -26.83
C GLY A 65 16.11 -29.14 -25.39
N SER A 66 16.17 -28.01 -24.71
CA SER A 66 16.53 -27.91 -23.29
C SER A 66 15.30 -27.68 -22.45
N PHE A 67 15.14 -28.42 -21.34
CA PHE A 67 14.10 -28.18 -20.34
C PHE A 67 14.57 -27.11 -19.37
N ILE A 68 13.85 -26.00 -19.32
CA ILE A 68 14.05 -24.97 -18.28
C ILE A 68 12.96 -25.17 -17.24
N THR A 69 13.38 -25.49 -16.02
CA THR A 69 12.46 -25.65 -14.89
C THR A 69 12.45 -24.34 -14.09
N TYR A 70 11.30 -23.70 -14.02
CA TYR A 70 11.07 -22.56 -13.16
C TYR A 70 10.38 -23.03 -11.88
N ILE A 71 10.97 -22.68 -10.74
CA ILE A 71 10.35 -22.93 -9.44
C ILE A 71 9.76 -21.60 -8.98
N MET A 72 8.43 -21.51 -8.99
CA MET A 72 7.72 -20.41 -8.36
C MET A 72 7.46 -20.75 -6.90
N ILE A 73 7.85 -19.87 -6.03
CA ILE A 73 7.55 -19.96 -4.59
C ILE A 73 6.41 -18.97 -4.34
N MET A 74 5.22 -19.48 -4.09
CA MET A 74 4.08 -18.69 -3.68
C MET A 74 3.92 -18.83 -2.16
N ASN A 75 3.84 -17.72 -1.47
CA ASN A 75 3.38 -17.70 -0.09
C ASN A 75 1.86 -17.82 -0.11
N MET A 76 1.33 -19.00 0.16
CA MET A 76 -0.11 -19.23 0.28
C MET A 76 -0.43 -19.57 1.73
N PHE A 77 -1.31 -18.80 2.33
CA PHE A 77 -1.93 -19.21 3.59
C PHE A 77 -2.78 -20.45 3.33
N LYS A 78 -2.64 -21.45 4.20
CA LYS A 78 -3.49 -22.64 4.14
C LYS A 78 -4.85 -22.31 4.76
N THR A 79 -5.90 -22.90 4.22
CA THR A 79 -7.24 -22.83 4.82
C THR A 79 -7.22 -23.14 6.32
N SER A 80 -6.42 -24.14 6.72
CA SER A 80 -6.24 -24.51 8.13
C SER A 80 -5.67 -23.40 9.01
N GLU A 81 -4.77 -22.54 8.49
CA GLU A 81 -4.20 -21.41 9.25
C GLU A 81 -5.27 -20.32 9.49
N VAL A 82 -6.10 -20.03 8.49
CA VAL A 82 -7.23 -19.09 8.63
C VAL A 82 -8.24 -19.62 9.64
N ILE A 83 -8.56 -20.91 9.60
CA ILE A 83 -9.46 -21.57 10.55
C ILE A 83 -8.91 -21.49 11.97
N GLU A 84 -7.62 -21.77 12.15
CA GLU A 84 -6.94 -21.66 13.45
C GLU A 84 -7.05 -20.24 14.02
N ILE A 85 -6.85 -19.21 13.21
CA ILE A 85 -7.05 -17.81 13.63
C ILE A 85 -8.49 -17.59 14.09
N PHE A 86 -9.49 -18.04 13.32
CA PHE A 86 -10.89 -17.86 13.66
C PHE A 86 -11.30 -18.60 14.96
N LEU A 87 -10.71 -19.75 15.20
CA LEU A 87 -10.90 -20.49 16.46
C LEU A 87 -10.24 -19.77 17.64
N ASN A 88 -9.02 -19.28 17.48
CA ASN A 88 -8.24 -18.61 18.53
C ASN A 88 -8.91 -17.32 19.00
N TYR A 89 -9.56 -16.58 18.09
CA TYR A 89 -10.30 -15.36 18.44
C TYR A 89 -11.81 -15.58 18.68
N ASP A 90 -12.26 -16.83 18.80
CA ASP A 90 -13.67 -17.21 19.07
C ASP A 90 -14.68 -16.60 18.06
N ILE A 91 -14.23 -16.39 16.81
CA ILE A 91 -15.09 -15.91 15.71
C ILE A 91 -15.99 -17.04 15.18
N SER A 92 -15.45 -18.26 15.10
CA SER A 92 -16.18 -19.50 14.79
C SER A 92 -15.67 -20.62 15.67
N LYS A 93 -16.51 -21.62 15.92
CA LYS A 93 -16.14 -22.85 16.64
C LYS A 93 -15.97 -24.05 15.72
N SER A 94 -16.22 -23.87 14.44
CA SER A 94 -16.11 -24.96 13.47
C SER A 94 -14.67 -25.26 13.10
N LYS A 95 -14.28 -26.53 13.22
CA LYS A 95 -13.01 -27.07 12.71
C LYS A 95 -13.17 -27.71 11.32
N ASP A 96 -14.39 -27.77 10.81
CA ASP A 96 -14.71 -28.37 9.52
C ASP A 96 -14.37 -27.41 8.39
N GLU A 97 -13.31 -27.73 7.63
CA GLU A 97 -12.85 -26.91 6.50
C GLU A 97 -13.92 -26.67 5.44
N SER A 98 -14.85 -27.64 5.27
CA SER A 98 -15.92 -27.53 4.26
C SER A 98 -16.94 -26.42 4.56
N LYS A 99 -16.95 -25.88 5.77
CA LYS A 99 -17.81 -24.76 6.19
C LYS A 99 -17.22 -23.38 5.90
N TYR A 100 -15.95 -23.34 5.45
CA TYR A 100 -15.26 -22.09 5.18
C TYR A 100 -15.13 -21.87 3.67
N GLU A 101 -15.61 -20.71 3.23
CA GLU A 101 -15.26 -20.18 1.92
C GLU A 101 -14.27 -19.04 2.14
N ILE A 102 -13.06 -19.15 1.56
CA ILE A 102 -11.97 -18.20 1.76
C ILE A 102 -11.52 -17.72 0.40
N SER A 103 -11.52 -16.40 0.21
CA SER A 103 -10.96 -15.74 -0.97
C SER A 103 -9.97 -14.65 -0.55
N GLU A 104 -8.83 -14.60 -1.19
CA GLU A 104 -7.81 -13.60 -0.93
C GLU A 104 -8.19 -12.27 -1.60
N LEU A 105 -7.94 -11.16 -0.89
CA LEU A 105 -8.07 -9.80 -1.41
C LEU A 105 -6.70 -9.28 -1.83
N GLU A 106 -6.67 -8.43 -2.83
CA GLU A 106 -5.45 -7.73 -3.24
C GLU A 106 -4.95 -6.81 -2.11
N GLY A 107 -3.65 -6.81 -1.86
CA GLY A 107 -3.01 -5.98 -0.86
C GLY A 107 -1.50 -5.84 -1.10
N ILE A 108 -0.92 -4.68 -0.77
CA ILE A 108 0.50 -4.38 -1.03
C ILE A 108 1.38 -4.88 0.13
N THR A 109 0.98 -4.59 1.36
CA THR A 109 1.79 -4.84 2.57
C THR A 109 1.24 -5.97 3.42
N ASN A 110 -0.05 -6.10 3.48
CA ASN A 110 -0.78 -7.05 4.32
C ASN A 110 -1.47 -8.09 3.44
N THR A 111 -1.67 -9.31 3.96
CA THR A 111 -2.49 -10.32 3.29
C THR A 111 -3.89 -10.28 3.88
N SER A 112 -4.89 -10.07 3.04
CA SER A 112 -6.28 -9.96 3.46
C SER A 112 -7.15 -11.03 2.82
N PHE A 113 -8.15 -11.52 3.55
CA PHE A 113 -9.08 -12.55 3.10
C PHE A 113 -10.52 -12.15 3.38
N VAL A 114 -11.43 -12.44 2.46
CA VAL A 114 -12.85 -12.59 2.77
C VAL A 114 -13.08 -14.02 3.21
N VAL A 115 -13.64 -14.18 4.40
CA VAL A 115 -13.93 -15.48 5.02
C VAL A 115 -15.41 -15.57 5.29
N SER A 116 -16.09 -16.55 4.66
CA SER A 116 -17.47 -16.89 4.94
C SER A 116 -17.51 -18.13 5.81
N VAL A 117 -18.16 -18.06 6.96
CA VAL A 117 -18.38 -19.17 7.90
C VAL A 117 -19.61 -18.89 8.75
N ASP A 118 -20.37 -19.95 9.12
CA ASP A 118 -21.56 -19.85 9.98
C ASP A 118 -22.58 -18.80 9.47
N ASN A 119 -22.80 -18.74 8.13
CA ASN A 119 -23.67 -17.77 7.44
C ASN A 119 -23.31 -16.30 7.66
N LYS A 120 -22.05 -16.02 8.00
CA LYS A 120 -21.50 -14.66 8.18
C LYS A 120 -20.28 -14.48 7.31
N LYS A 121 -20.04 -13.24 6.87
CA LYS A 121 -18.85 -12.87 6.14
C LYS A 121 -17.98 -11.93 6.99
N PHE A 122 -16.67 -12.15 6.89
CA PHE A 122 -15.65 -11.40 7.62
C PHE A 122 -14.51 -11.01 6.67
N VAL A 123 -13.77 -9.97 7.05
CA VAL A 123 -12.48 -9.66 6.46
C VAL A 123 -11.42 -9.96 7.51
N LEU A 124 -10.48 -10.84 7.18
CA LEU A 124 -9.29 -11.14 7.97
C LEU A 124 -8.09 -10.46 7.32
N ARG A 125 -7.40 -9.59 8.04
CA ARG A 125 -6.13 -9.00 7.64
C ARG A 125 -5.01 -9.58 8.49
N ILE A 126 -4.01 -10.15 7.83
CA ILE A 126 -2.78 -10.67 8.44
C ILE A 126 -1.62 -9.76 8.03
N PRO A 127 -0.85 -9.22 8.98
CA PRO A 127 0.28 -8.37 8.66
C PRO A 127 1.33 -9.10 7.83
N GLY A 128 1.94 -8.37 6.89
CA GLY A 128 3.11 -8.83 6.16
C GLY A 128 4.39 -8.79 7.02
N ASN A 129 5.50 -9.23 6.43
CA ASN A 129 6.81 -9.30 7.10
C ASN A 129 7.52 -7.93 7.12
N ASN A 130 6.95 -6.91 7.75
CA ASN A 130 7.61 -5.62 7.94
C ASN A 130 7.42 -5.12 9.39
N PRO A 131 7.96 -5.84 10.37
CA PRO A 131 7.68 -5.54 11.77
C PRO A 131 8.34 -4.26 12.28
N ASP A 132 9.48 -3.83 11.70
CA ASP A 132 10.37 -2.87 12.37
C ASP A 132 9.91 -1.41 12.30
N VAL A 133 8.97 -1.06 11.40
CA VAL A 133 8.51 0.33 11.20
C VAL A 133 7.13 0.56 11.80
N ILE A 134 6.34 -0.50 12.02
CA ILE A 134 4.95 -0.38 12.44
C ILE A 134 4.79 -0.68 13.92
N ASN A 135 4.37 0.32 14.68
CA ASN A 135 4.01 0.15 16.09
C ASN A 135 2.54 -0.27 16.22
N ARG A 136 2.28 -1.56 16.45
CA ARG A 136 0.94 -2.13 16.51
C ARG A 136 0.08 -1.62 17.67
N LEU A 137 0.70 -1.26 18.80
CA LEU A 137 0.01 -0.62 19.91
C LEU A 137 -0.50 0.76 19.50
N SER A 138 0.35 1.56 18.86
CA SER A 138 -0.04 2.87 18.34
C SER A 138 -1.10 2.76 17.25
N GLU A 139 -0.95 1.83 16.31
CA GLU A 139 -1.93 1.57 15.26
C GLU A 139 -3.31 1.25 15.85
N LYS A 140 -3.37 0.35 16.86
CA LYS A 140 -4.62 0.02 17.55
C LYS A 140 -5.22 1.22 18.25
N HIS A 141 -4.41 1.99 19.00
CA HIS A 141 -4.86 3.20 19.66
C HIS A 141 -5.44 4.20 18.66
N ASN A 142 -4.69 4.53 17.61
CA ASN A 142 -5.06 5.53 16.63
C ASN A 142 -6.30 5.10 15.83
N SER A 143 -6.38 3.84 15.39
CA SER A 143 -7.57 3.34 14.68
C SER A 143 -8.80 3.27 15.59
N THR A 144 -8.64 3.00 16.89
CA THR A 144 -9.75 3.07 17.86
C THR A 144 -10.26 4.51 18.00
N LYS A 145 -9.35 5.46 18.12
CA LYS A 145 -9.70 6.88 18.18
C LYS A 145 -10.36 7.37 16.90
N ALA A 146 -9.84 6.95 15.74
CA ALA A 146 -10.46 7.24 14.44
C ALA A 146 -11.88 6.64 14.33
N LEU A 147 -12.10 5.44 14.88
CA LEU A 147 -13.43 4.82 14.94
C LEU A 147 -14.40 5.62 15.84
N GLU A 148 -13.97 6.03 17.02
CA GLU A 148 -14.77 6.85 17.93
C GLU A 148 -15.22 8.17 17.29
N TYR A 149 -14.38 8.72 16.41
CA TYR A 149 -14.66 9.94 15.65
C TYR A 149 -15.43 9.71 14.35
N GLY A 150 -15.74 8.44 13.99
CA GLY A 150 -16.44 8.09 12.74
C GLY A 150 -15.59 8.41 11.50
N LEU A 151 -14.28 8.13 11.55
CA LEU A 151 -13.34 8.31 10.44
C LEU A 151 -12.99 6.99 9.75
N THR A 152 -13.32 5.86 10.38
CA THR A 152 -13.02 4.51 9.88
C THR A 152 -14.18 3.55 10.17
N ILE A 153 -14.15 2.37 9.55
CA ILE A 153 -15.13 1.30 9.78
C ILE A 153 -14.74 0.43 10.99
N PRO A 154 -15.72 -0.19 11.69
CA PRO A 154 -15.44 -0.98 12.87
C PRO A 154 -14.74 -2.30 12.56
N TYR A 155 -13.92 -2.76 13.50
CA TYR A 155 -13.36 -4.10 13.56
C TYR A 155 -13.89 -4.86 14.79
N LEU A 156 -13.90 -6.19 14.71
CA LEU A 156 -14.27 -7.08 15.82
C LEU A 156 -13.06 -7.40 16.68
N ILE A 157 -11.94 -7.67 16.03
CA ILE A 157 -10.65 -8.01 16.65
C ILE A 157 -9.56 -7.11 16.07
N PHE A 158 -8.76 -6.56 16.96
CA PHE A 158 -7.46 -6.01 16.65
C PHE A 158 -6.48 -6.48 17.75
N ASP A 159 -5.68 -7.46 17.40
CA ASP A 159 -4.63 -7.96 18.28
C ASP A 159 -3.32 -7.18 18.07
N GLU A 160 -2.94 -6.38 19.04
CA GLU A 160 -1.72 -5.56 19.00
C GLU A 160 -0.42 -6.38 19.06
N ASN A 161 -0.47 -7.64 19.52
CA ASN A 161 0.72 -8.50 19.58
C ASN A 161 1.04 -9.11 18.23
N THR A 162 0.01 -9.46 17.47
CA THR A 162 0.15 -10.12 16.16
C THR A 162 -0.11 -9.16 15.00
N GLY A 163 -0.82 -8.05 15.22
CA GLY A 163 -1.31 -7.14 14.20
C GLY A 163 -2.49 -7.70 13.39
N ILE A 164 -3.02 -8.86 13.77
CA ILE A 164 -4.20 -9.45 13.12
C ILE A 164 -5.42 -8.57 13.37
N LYS A 165 -6.15 -8.28 12.29
CA LYS A 165 -7.46 -7.61 12.35
C LYS A 165 -8.53 -8.50 11.76
N ILE A 166 -9.69 -8.54 12.41
CA ILE A 166 -10.90 -9.19 11.89
C ILE A 166 -12.04 -8.18 11.98
N SER A 167 -12.70 -7.91 10.85
CA SER A 167 -13.92 -7.10 10.79
C SER A 167 -15.07 -7.91 10.21
N ARG A 168 -16.31 -7.41 10.36
CA ARG A 168 -17.40 -7.88 9.51
C ARG A 168 -17.11 -7.48 8.07
N TYR A 169 -17.60 -8.27 7.13
CA TYR A 169 -17.59 -7.85 5.73
C TYR A 169 -18.62 -6.73 5.52
N PHE A 170 -18.19 -5.66 4.93
CA PHE A 170 -19.02 -4.57 4.45
C PHE A 170 -18.94 -4.56 2.92
N ASP A 171 -20.06 -4.32 2.28
CA ASP A 171 -20.10 -4.08 0.83
C ASP A 171 -19.64 -2.64 0.58
N ILE A 172 -18.34 -2.47 0.43
CA ILE A 172 -17.67 -1.18 0.27
C ILE A 172 -17.19 -1.00 -1.16
N TYR A 173 -17.07 0.24 -1.57
CA TYR A 173 -16.32 0.61 -2.76
C TYR A 173 -14.96 1.18 -2.33
N THR A 174 -13.87 0.60 -2.81
CA THR A 174 -12.51 1.13 -2.58
C THR A 174 -12.16 2.11 -3.69
N TYR A 175 -11.69 3.29 -3.32
CA TYR A 175 -11.32 4.33 -4.27
C TYR A 175 -10.19 3.88 -5.19
N LYS A 176 -10.20 4.44 -6.40
CA LYS A 176 -9.10 4.38 -7.38
C LYS A 176 -8.58 5.79 -7.60
N ALA A 177 -7.35 5.94 -8.06
CA ALA A 177 -6.78 7.24 -8.38
C ALA A 177 -7.67 8.05 -9.36
N SER A 178 -8.34 7.38 -10.32
CA SER A 178 -9.26 8.00 -11.26
C SER A 178 -10.48 8.64 -10.61
N ASP A 179 -10.90 8.20 -9.43
CA ASP A 179 -12.11 8.67 -8.76
C ASP A 179 -11.95 10.09 -8.22
N PHE A 180 -10.74 10.51 -7.93
CA PHE A 180 -10.45 11.90 -7.55
C PHE A 180 -10.67 12.91 -8.68
N LYS A 181 -10.86 12.47 -9.93
CA LYS A 181 -11.32 13.30 -11.04
C LYS A 181 -12.81 13.66 -10.93
N ASN A 182 -13.58 12.86 -10.19
CA ASN A 182 -14.96 13.17 -9.87
C ASN A 182 -15.01 14.13 -8.68
N GLU A 183 -15.60 15.30 -8.86
CA GLU A 183 -15.67 16.35 -7.85
C GLU A 183 -16.33 15.88 -6.55
N ASN A 184 -17.44 15.15 -6.62
CA ASN A 184 -18.14 14.67 -5.44
C ASN A 184 -17.28 13.68 -4.63
N MET A 185 -16.62 12.74 -5.30
CA MET A 185 -15.76 11.77 -4.62
C MET A 185 -14.52 12.45 -4.03
N ARG A 186 -13.94 13.41 -4.76
CA ARG A 186 -12.82 14.21 -4.29
C ARG A 186 -13.19 15.04 -3.06
N ASN A 187 -14.34 15.71 -3.10
CA ASN A 187 -14.87 16.47 -1.97
C ASN A 187 -15.14 15.59 -0.75
N ASN A 188 -15.68 14.39 -0.94
CA ASN A 188 -15.88 13.44 0.16
C ASN A 188 -14.56 13.02 0.80
N ALA A 189 -13.52 12.78 -0.01
CA ALA A 189 -12.18 12.48 0.50
C ALA A 189 -11.57 13.68 1.26
N PHE A 190 -11.70 14.89 0.75
CA PHE A 190 -11.24 16.09 1.44
C PHE A 190 -12.02 16.36 2.73
N ASN A 191 -13.31 16.07 2.77
CA ASN A 191 -14.13 16.23 3.96
C ASN A 191 -13.69 15.29 5.09
N VAL A 192 -13.39 14.01 4.80
CA VAL A 192 -12.90 13.09 5.83
C VAL A 192 -11.51 13.50 6.34
N LEU A 193 -10.62 14.01 5.48
CA LEU A 193 -9.32 14.54 5.89
C LEU A 193 -9.47 15.81 6.71
N ASN A 194 -10.32 16.74 6.30
CA ASN A 194 -10.58 17.95 7.09
C ASN A 194 -11.18 17.62 8.46
N LYS A 195 -12.08 16.63 8.54
CA LYS A 195 -12.61 16.13 9.80
C LYS A 195 -11.50 15.56 10.69
N LEU A 196 -10.55 14.81 10.13
CA LEU A 196 -9.39 14.28 10.82
C LEU A 196 -8.50 15.42 11.34
N HIS A 197 -8.02 16.28 10.44
CA HIS A 197 -7.04 17.32 10.76
C HIS A 197 -7.55 18.40 11.75
N ASN A 198 -8.86 18.65 11.78
CA ASN A 198 -9.50 19.60 12.69
C ASN A 198 -10.05 18.95 13.95
N SER A 199 -9.83 17.65 14.16
CA SER A 199 -10.23 16.97 15.38
C SER A 199 -9.27 17.29 16.54
N ASP A 200 -9.72 16.99 17.76
CA ASP A 200 -8.89 17.03 18.98
C ASP A 200 -8.20 15.68 19.26
N LEU A 201 -8.14 14.80 18.28
CA LEU A 201 -7.46 13.51 18.38
C LEU A 201 -5.97 13.68 18.64
N VAL A 202 -5.44 12.86 19.55
CA VAL A 202 -4.01 12.76 19.80
C VAL A 202 -3.56 11.35 19.46
N PHE A 203 -2.82 11.22 18.38
CA PHE A 203 -2.29 9.95 17.91
C PHE A 203 -0.99 9.58 18.59
N GLN A 204 -0.83 8.30 18.88
CA GLN A 204 0.35 7.72 19.50
C GLN A 204 1.15 6.98 18.43
N ASN A 205 2.19 7.59 17.91
CA ASN A 205 3.15 6.93 17.03
C ASN A 205 4.42 7.76 16.95
N ASN A 206 5.55 7.07 16.72
CA ASN A 206 6.83 7.69 16.47
C ASN A 206 7.16 7.78 14.97
N PHE A 207 6.26 7.35 14.09
CA PHE A 207 6.45 7.53 12.66
C PHE A 207 6.59 9.01 12.33
N SER A 208 7.62 9.35 11.58
CA SER A 208 7.90 10.73 11.20
C SER A 208 8.50 10.78 9.79
N PRO A 209 7.74 11.27 8.81
CA PRO A 209 8.27 11.51 7.45
C PRO A 209 9.50 12.41 7.45
N LEU A 210 9.60 13.30 8.43
CA LEU A 210 10.75 14.21 8.59
C LEU A 210 12.07 13.51 8.95
N ARG A 211 12.04 12.23 9.32
CA ARG A 211 13.22 11.50 9.80
C ARG A 211 13.43 10.15 9.13
N ILE A 212 12.49 9.65 8.33
CA ILE A 212 12.56 8.29 7.80
C ILE A 212 13.86 8.03 7.03
N PHE A 213 14.34 8.99 6.27
CA PHE A 213 15.58 8.88 5.51
C PHE A 213 16.84 8.91 6.39
N GLN A 214 16.77 9.38 7.63
CA GLN A 214 17.88 9.35 8.60
C GLN A 214 18.11 7.93 9.12
N GLU A 215 17.05 7.13 9.19
CA GLU A 215 17.09 5.76 9.69
C GLU A 215 17.56 4.76 8.63
N ILE A 216 17.53 5.14 7.35
CA ILE A 216 18.00 4.32 6.25
C ILE A 216 19.51 4.48 6.12
N ALA A 217 20.25 3.36 6.24
CA ALA A 217 21.71 3.37 6.06
C ALA A 217 22.11 3.87 4.68
N ASP A 218 23.32 4.47 4.58
CA ASP A 218 23.88 4.83 3.29
C ASP A 218 24.10 3.58 2.43
N THR A 219 23.78 3.67 1.17
CA THR A 219 23.80 2.57 0.22
C THR A 219 24.81 2.83 -0.89
N SER A 220 25.14 1.81 -1.65
CA SER A 220 25.89 1.99 -2.91
C SER A 220 25.04 2.60 -4.03
N ASN A 221 23.74 2.74 -3.83
CA ASN A 221 22.82 3.31 -4.79
C ASN A 221 22.87 4.86 -4.72
N SER A 222 23.35 5.48 -5.78
CA SER A 222 23.54 6.94 -5.85
C SER A 222 22.25 7.73 -5.73
N ILE A 223 21.13 7.20 -6.26
CA ILE A 223 19.83 7.89 -6.22
C ILE A 223 19.26 7.94 -4.79
N GLU A 224 19.44 6.85 -4.01
CA GLU A 224 19.00 6.83 -2.62
C GLU A 224 19.80 7.84 -1.77
N ASN A 225 21.11 7.89 -1.95
CA ASN A 225 21.96 8.84 -1.23
C ASN A 225 21.68 10.29 -1.63
N GLU A 226 21.48 10.58 -2.93
CA GLU A 226 21.08 11.92 -3.39
C GLU A 226 19.69 12.31 -2.83
N ALA A 227 18.73 11.39 -2.79
CA ALA A 227 17.42 11.63 -2.20
C ALA A 227 17.50 11.95 -0.70
N LYS A 228 18.39 11.26 0.04
CA LYS A 228 18.65 11.57 1.47
C LYS A 228 19.20 12.98 1.64
N GLU A 229 20.15 13.41 0.82
CA GLU A 229 20.68 14.78 0.85
C GLU A 229 19.58 15.81 0.58
N VAL A 230 18.72 15.55 -0.41
CA VAL A 230 17.54 16.38 -0.66
C VAL A 230 16.61 16.40 0.56
N GLY A 231 16.35 15.25 1.17
CA GLY A 231 15.54 15.14 2.38
C GLY A 231 16.05 16.02 3.53
N PHE A 232 17.35 16.04 3.78
CA PHE A 232 17.95 16.94 4.79
C PHE A 232 17.73 18.43 4.49
N LYS A 233 17.86 18.83 3.22
CA LYS A 233 17.60 20.22 2.81
C LYS A 233 16.12 20.58 3.02
N ILE A 234 15.22 19.69 2.62
CA ILE A 234 13.77 19.86 2.78
C ILE A 234 13.39 20.01 4.24
N VAL A 235 13.89 19.14 5.13
CA VAL A 235 13.60 19.22 6.57
C VAL A 235 14.13 20.54 7.17
N LYS A 236 15.34 20.98 6.78
CA LYS A 236 15.86 22.28 7.19
C LYS A 236 14.90 23.41 6.79
N LYS A 237 14.46 23.41 5.53
CA LYS A 237 13.53 24.42 5.01
C LYS A 237 12.19 24.40 5.73
N LEU A 238 11.63 23.21 6.00
CA LEU A 238 10.37 23.08 6.74
C LEU A 238 10.50 23.59 8.18
N ASN A 239 11.63 23.37 8.84
CA ASN A 239 11.90 23.90 10.17
C ASN A 239 11.97 25.46 10.19
N GLU A 240 12.44 26.07 9.10
CA GLU A 240 12.45 27.53 8.92
C GLU A 240 11.03 28.09 8.69
N ILE A 241 10.21 27.42 7.89
CA ILE A 241 8.82 27.82 7.58
C ILE A 241 7.88 27.58 8.77
N GLY A 242 8.16 26.56 9.55
CA GLY A 242 7.32 26.11 10.66
C GLY A 242 6.41 24.94 10.26
N ILE A 243 6.28 24.01 11.21
CA ILE A 243 5.51 22.76 11.07
C ILE A 243 4.33 22.83 12.04
N SER A 244 3.14 22.49 11.55
CA SER A 244 1.96 22.32 12.39
C SER A 244 1.89 20.92 13.01
N ASN A 245 0.98 20.71 13.95
CA ASN A 245 0.83 19.44 14.65
C ASN A 245 -0.65 19.02 14.70
N HIS A 246 -1.05 18.21 13.74
CA HIS A 246 -2.39 17.69 13.58
C HIS A 246 -2.38 16.17 13.62
N PRO A 247 -3.48 15.49 13.95
CA PRO A 247 -3.61 14.06 13.68
C PRO A 247 -3.61 13.84 12.18
N CYS A 248 -2.70 13.00 11.68
CA CYS A 248 -2.49 12.71 10.27
C CYS A 248 -2.56 11.21 9.99
N HIS A 249 -3.04 10.84 8.82
CA HIS A 249 -3.06 9.45 8.36
C HIS A 249 -1.70 8.98 7.86
N GLN A 250 -1.04 9.83 7.10
CA GLN A 250 0.32 9.71 6.56
C GLN A 250 0.54 8.64 5.47
N ASP A 251 -0.52 7.96 5.02
CA ASP A 251 -0.47 7.01 3.91
C ASP A 251 -1.76 7.12 3.09
N LEU A 252 -1.84 8.14 2.24
CA LEU A 252 -3.07 8.54 1.54
C LEU A 252 -3.08 8.16 0.05
N TYR A 253 -2.75 6.91 -0.28
CA TYR A 253 -3.08 6.40 -1.61
C TYR A 253 -4.58 6.00 -1.69
N SER A 254 -5.11 5.94 -2.93
CA SER A 254 -6.54 5.71 -3.16
C SER A 254 -7.12 4.49 -2.46
N GLY A 255 -6.35 3.41 -2.36
CA GLY A 255 -6.79 2.18 -1.71
C GLY A 255 -7.10 2.31 -0.21
N ASN A 256 -6.68 3.38 0.44
CA ASN A 256 -6.99 3.66 1.84
C ASN A 256 -8.27 4.48 2.03
N PHE A 257 -8.95 4.87 0.94
CA PHE A 257 -10.27 5.50 0.97
C PHE A 257 -11.33 4.49 0.58
N ILE A 258 -12.38 4.39 1.37
CA ILE A 258 -13.53 3.53 1.10
C ILE A 258 -14.82 4.32 1.17
N LEU A 259 -15.76 4.01 0.27
CA LEU A 259 -17.13 4.53 0.30
C LEU A 259 -18.06 3.45 0.85
N TYR A 260 -18.81 3.79 1.89
CA TYR A 260 -19.80 2.92 2.50
C TYR A 260 -21.01 3.75 2.94
N ASN A 261 -22.22 3.39 2.52
CA ASN A 261 -23.46 4.13 2.78
C ASN A 261 -23.35 5.63 2.43
N ASP A 262 -22.80 5.94 1.26
CA ASP A 262 -22.58 7.30 0.74
C ASP A 262 -21.61 8.17 1.56
N GLU A 263 -20.93 7.59 2.56
CA GLU A 263 -19.92 8.28 3.34
C GLU A 263 -18.52 7.70 3.05
N THR A 264 -17.51 8.57 3.05
CA THR A 264 -16.11 8.19 2.85
C THR A 264 -15.42 7.99 4.18
N TYR A 265 -14.70 6.89 4.31
CA TYR A 265 -13.90 6.51 5.47
C TYR A 265 -12.47 6.22 5.07
N LEU A 266 -11.55 6.31 6.04
CA LEU A 266 -10.16 5.94 5.90
C LEU A 266 -9.90 4.59 6.57
N ILE A 267 -9.04 3.79 5.97
CA ILE A 267 -8.58 2.51 6.51
C ILE A 267 -7.05 2.47 6.53
N ASP A 268 -6.50 1.52 7.26
CA ASP A 268 -5.05 1.27 7.34
C ASP A 268 -4.22 2.36 8.04
N TRP A 269 -4.47 2.51 9.32
CA TRP A 269 -3.90 3.54 10.20
C TRP A 269 -2.49 3.21 10.72
N GLU A 270 -1.75 2.32 10.06
CA GLU A 270 -0.48 1.79 10.59
C GLU A 270 0.66 2.82 10.63
N TYR A 271 0.59 3.88 9.82
CA TYR A 271 1.55 5.00 9.82
C TYR A 271 1.00 6.26 10.48
N SER A 272 -0.26 6.28 10.87
CA SER A 272 -0.89 7.46 11.46
C SER A 272 -0.12 7.97 12.68
N SER A 273 0.06 9.28 12.75
CA SER A 273 0.77 9.95 13.85
C SER A 273 0.37 11.43 13.94
N MET A 274 0.90 12.15 14.92
CA MET A 274 0.84 13.59 14.91
C MET A 274 1.83 14.14 13.88
N GLY A 275 1.39 15.06 13.03
CA GLY A 275 2.19 15.61 11.94
C GLY A 275 1.62 16.89 11.35
N ASP A 276 2.19 17.35 10.23
CA ASP A 276 1.66 18.48 9.49
C ASP A 276 0.63 18.02 8.44
N LYS A 277 -0.56 18.61 8.46
CA LYS A 277 -1.63 18.28 7.52
C LYS A 277 -1.24 18.44 6.03
N TYR A 278 -0.26 19.30 5.75
CA TYR A 278 0.26 19.45 4.40
C TYR A 278 0.97 18.18 3.89
N PHE A 279 1.54 17.37 4.79
CA PHE A 279 2.07 16.07 4.39
C PHE A 279 0.98 15.16 3.87
N ASP A 280 -0.15 15.05 4.58
CA ASP A 280 -1.29 14.23 4.15
C ASP A 280 -1.84 14.67 2.78
N PHE A 281 -2.07 15.96 2.60
CA PHE A 281 -2.54 16.47 1.31
C PHE A 281 -1.51 16.27 0.18
N ALA A 282 -0.24 16.50 0.46
CA ALA A 282 0.83 16.29 -0.50
C ALA A 282 0.96 14.82 -0.90
N ASP A 283 0.85 13.92 0.08
CA ASP A 283 0.85 12.48 -0.12
C ASP A 283 -0.32 12.03 -1.00
N LEU A 284 -1.53 12.49 -0.68
CA LEU A 284 -2.72 12.26 -1.50
C LEU A 284 -2.52 12.68 -2.95
N PHE A 285 -1.95 13.85 -3.19
CA PHE A 285 -1.83 14.41 -4.54
C PHE A 285 -0.86 13.62 -5.42
N TRP A 286 0.35 13.36 -4.96
CA TRP A 286 1.33 12.70 -5.81
C TRP A 286 1.05 11.19 -5.97
N GLN A 287 0.51 10.53 -4.97
CA GLN A 287 0.17 9.10 -5.03
C GLN A 287 -1.06 8.82 -5.91
N ASN A 288 -1.93 9.80 -6.11
CA ASN A 288 -3.18 9.63 -6.85
C ASN A 288 -3.24 10.46 -8.13
N GLU A 289 -2.12 10.74 -8.73
CA GLU A 289 -2.00 11.27 -10.09
C GLU A 289 -2.59 12.68 -10.33
N PHE A 290 -2.75 13.52 -9.31
CA PHE A 290 -3.21 14.90 -9.49
C PHE A 290 -2.27 15.75 -10.35
N ASP A 291 -1.01 15.34 -10.48
CA ASP A 291 0.00 16.03 -11.28
C ASP A 291 -0.20 15.93 -12.79
N PHE A 292 -0.91 14.89 -13.27
CA PHE A 292 -1.11 14.66 -14.69
C PHE A 292 -2.09 15.64 -15.32
N ASP A 293 -2.92 16.32 -14.48
CA ASP A 293 -3.85 17.34 -14.92
C ASP A 293 -3.66 18.62 -14.09
N LYS A 294 -3.09 19.66 -14.73
CA LYS A 294 -2.82 20.95 -14.05
C LYS A 294 -4.08 21.67 -13.60
N ASN A 295 -5.22 21.48 -14.31
CA ASN A 295 -6.48 22.11 -13.95
C ASN A 295 -7.04 21.40 -12.71
N LEU A 296 -7.10 20.07 -12.74
CA LEU A 296 -7.51 19.25 -11.60
C LEU A 296 -6.67 19.57 -10.35
N ARG A 297 -5.35 19.67 -10.51
CA ARG A 297 -4.45 20.02 -9.39
C ARG A 297 -4.80 21.39 -8.81
N LYS A 298 -5.04 22.39 -9.67
CA LYS A 298 -5.40 23.73 -9.22
C LYS A 298 -6.74 23.74 -8.51
N GLU A 299 -7.77 23.15 -9.09
CA GLU A 299 -9.09 23.02 -8.48
C GLU A 299 -9.00 22.35 -7.10
N ALA A 300 -8.30 21.22 -7.02
CA ALA A 300 -8.13 20.48 -5.78
C ALA A 300 -7.38 21.29 -4.71
N LEU A 301 -6.37 22.08 -5.07
CA LEU A 301 -5.68 22.98 -4.13
C LEU A 301 -6.63 24.08 -3.60
N ASP A 302 -7.43 24.66 -4.49
CA ASP A 302 -8.43 25.67 -4.11
C ASP A 302 -9.49 25.08 -3.16
N GLU A 303 -9.96 23.84 -3.43
CA GLU A 303 -10.94 23.12 -2.59
C GLU A 303 -10.42 22.83 -1.17
N ILE A 304 -9.15 22.53 -1.00
CA ILE A 304 -8.54 22.33 0.33
C ILE A 304 -8.03 23.64 0.98
N GLY A 305 -8.27 24.79 0.32
CA GLY A 305 -7.93 26.12 0.84
C GLY A 305 -6.45 26.48 0.73
N ILE A 306 -5.68 25.83 -0.14
CA ILE A 306 -4.27 26.13 -0.42
C ILE A 306 -4.20 27.00 -1.67
N SER A 307 -4.18 28.33 -1.49
CA SER A 307 -4.20 29.27 -2.62
C SER A 307 -3.12 30.34 -2.58
N LYS A 308 -2.60 30.67 -1.39
CA LYS A 308 -1.54 31.67 -1.24
C LYS A 308 -0.20 31.08 -1.64
N LYS A 309 0.68 31.95 -2.11
CA LYS A 309 2.00 31.55 -2.62
C LYS A 309 2.84 30.79 -1.60
N ASP A 310 2.86 31.24 -0.36
CA ASP A 310 3.59 30.62 0.75
C ASP A 310 2.99 29.27 1.15
N GLU A 311 1.66 29.13 1.12
CA GLU A 311 0.96 27.88 1.36
C GLU A 311 1.26 26.85 0.26
N ILE A 312 1.24 27.27 -1.02
CA ILE A 312 1.60 26.43 -2.16
C ILE A 312 3.07 26.01 -2.06
N GLU A 313 3.98 26.93 -1.74
CA GLU A 313 5.41 26.61 -1.55
C GLU A 313 5.59 25.55 -0.45
N LYS A 314 4.95 25.72 0.69
CA LYS A 314 4.98 24.75 1.80
C LYS A 314 4.43 23.38 1.36
N PHE A 315 3.29 23.37 0.67
CA PHE A 315 2.68 22.15 0.15
C PHE A 315 3.63 21.39 -0.81
N GLU A 316 4.26 22.10 -1.75
CA GLU A 316 5.18 21.52 -2.72
C GLU A 316 6.47 20.96 -2.05
N ILE A 317 6.91 21.58 -0.96
CA ILE A 317 8.03 21.08 -0.16
C ILE A 317 7.64 19.77 0.54
N PHE A 318 6.41 19.67 1.08
CA PHE A 318 5.90 18.42 1.65
C PHE A 318 5.69 17.33 0.60
N GLU A 319 5.35 17.69 -0.62
CA GLU A 319 5.25 16.74 -1.74
C GLU A 319 6.60 16.07 -2.05
N ILE A 320 7.68 16.87 -2.09
CA ILE A 320 9.05 16.36 -2.24
C ILE A 320 9.38 15.44 -1.06
N LEU A 321 9.06 15.83 0.17
CA LEU A 321 9.30 15.01 1.36
C LEU A 321 8.56 13.69 1.31
N SER A 322 7.28 13.70 0.92
CA SER A 322 6.48 12.47 0.81
C SER A 322 7.04 11.51 -0.24
N MET A 323 7.43 12.01 -1.42
CA MET A 323 8.08 11.19 -2.45
C MET A 323 9.39 10.56 -1.96
N ILE A 324 10.19 11.30 -1.18
CA ILE A 324 11.43 10.77 -0.60
C ILE A 324 11.11 9.70 0.44
N THR A 325 10.16 9.97 1.34
CA THR A 325 9.75 9.04 2.41
C THR A 325 9.34 7.70 1.83
N TRP A 326 8.38 7.70 0.93
CA TRP A 326 7.81 6.49 0.36
C TRP A 326 8.72 5.84 -0.68
N GLY A 327 9.49 6.63 -1.42
CA GLY A 327 10.48 6.11 -2.36
C GLY A 327 11.59 5.33 -1.65
N LEU A 328 12.18 5.89 -0.59
CA LEU A 328 13.20 5.19 0.21
C LEU A 328 12.62 3.97 0.94
N TRP A 329 11.39 4.09 1.47
CA TRP A 329 10.70 2.99 2.10
C TRP A 329 10.46 1.81 1.13
N ALA A 330 10.00 2.11 -0.09
CA ALA A 330 9.80 1.11 -1.13
C ALA A 330 11.10 0.39 -1.50
N LEU A 331 12.20 1.13 -1.67
CA LEU A 331 13.51 0.56 -1.99
C LEU A 331 14.11 -0.24 -0.83
N LYS A 332 13.90 0.17 0.42
CA LYS A 332 14.28 -0.63 1.60
C LYS A 332 13.59 -1.99 1.60
N ARG A 333 12.32 -2.03 1.20
CA ARG A 333 11.53 -3.26 1.11
C ARG A 333 11.90 -4.11 -0.10
N SER A 334 12.11 -3.47 -1.23
CA SER A 334 12.46 -4.10 -2.51
C SER A 334 13.51 -3.25 -3.25
N PRO A 335 14.81 -3.62 -3.22
CA PRO A 335 15.89 -2.79 -3.79
C PRO A 335 15.76 -2.46 -5.28
N ASN A 336 14.92 -3.19 -6.00
CA ASN A 336 14.66 -2.95 -7.43
C ASN A 336 13.24 -2.41 -7.69
N ASP A 337 12.59 -1.85 -6.67
CA ASP A 337 11.26 -1.26 -6.82
C ASP A 337 11.29 -0.07 -7.78
N ASN A 338 10.58 -0.21 -8.91
CA ASN A 338 10.57 0.80 -9.95
C ASN A 338 9.84 2.07 -9.51
N ASP A 339 8.75 1.93 -8.77
CA ASP A 339 7.93 3.07 -8.35
C ASP A 339 8.68 3.89 -7.31
N GLY A 340 9.42 3.22 -6.41
CA GLY A 340 10.32 3.88 -5.48
C GLY A 340 11.41 4.68 -6.21
N GLN A 341 12.05 4.11 -7.23
CA GLN A 341 13.06 4.81 -8.03
C GLN A 341 12.47 6.01 -8.77
N VAL A 342 11.28 5.88 -9.34
CA VAL A 342 10.56 6.97 -10.02
C VAL A 342 10.21 8.08 -9.03
N ALA A 343 9.71 7.75 -7.85
CA ALA A 343 9.39 8.73 -6.81
C ALA A 343 10.63 9.54 -6.40
N LEU A 344 11.76 8.87 -6.11
CA LEU A 344 13.02 9.55 -5.76
C LEU A 344 13.54 10.44 -6.88
N SER A 345 13.51 9.95 -8.14
CA SER A 345 13.95 10.72 -9.30
C SER A 345 13.11 12.00 -9.47
N LYS A 346 11.79 11.89 -9.28
CA LYS A 346 10.85 13.01 -9.36
C LYS A 346 11.12 14.02 -8.23
N ALA A 347 11.29 13.56 -7.00
CA ALA A 347 11.60 14.41 -5.86
C ALA A 347 12.90 15.22 -6.05
N ILE A 348 13.97 14.54 -6.47
CA ILE A 348 15.27 15.17 -6.75
C ILE A 348 15.13 16.23 -7.84
N LYS A 349 14.43 15.92 -8.94
CA LYS A 349 14.18 16.86 -10.03
C LYS A 349 13.41 18.08 -9.56
N LEU A 350 12.29 17.88 -8.83
CA LEU A 350 11.49 19.00 -8.31
C LEU A 350 12.28 19.91 -7.37
N CYS A 351 13.13 19.34 -6.51
CA CYS A 351 14.00 20.11 -5.64
C CYS A 351 14.97 21.00 -6.45
N LYS A 352 15.59 20.46 -7.52
CA LYS A 352 16.48 21.20 -8.41
C LYS A 352 15.74 22.32 -9.16
N ASP A 353 14.58 22.01 -9.72
CA ASP A 353 13.76 22.97 -10.50
C ASP A 353 13.31 24.15 -9.62
N LYS A 354 13.02 23.91 -8.36
CA LYS A 354 12.62 24.93 -7.38
C LYS A 354 13.80 25.63 -6.68
N LYS A 355 15.03 25.19 -6.93
CA LYS A 355 16.25 25.72 -6.28
C LYS A 355 16.20 25.64 -4.74
N LEU A 356 15.65 24.55 -4.23
CA LEU A 356 15.58 24.24 -2.81
C LEU A 356 16.85 23.57 -2.30
#